data_0c2ea439f13593cc025fea0ac8777b6a
#
_entry.id   0c2ea439f13593cc025fea0ac8777b6a
#
_cell.length_a   1.000
_cell.length_b   1.000
_cell.length_c   1.000
_cell.angle_alpha   90.00
_cell.angle_beta   90.00
_cell.angle_gamma   90.00
#
_symmetry.space_group_name_H-M   'P 1'
#
loop_
_entity.id
_entity.type
_entity.pdbx_description
1 polymer ?
#
loop_
_entity_poly.entity_id
_entity_poly.type
_entity_poly.pdbx_seq_one_letter_code
_entity_poly.pdbx_strand_id
1 'polypeptide(L)'
;MKYASAHEYVQHVAARNPGQPEFLQAVTEVIDSLWPFLEQHPKYAEQGLLERLIEPERVVMFRVSWVDDHGQVQVNRGYRIQHSMAIGPYKGGIRFHPSVNLSVLKFLAFEQTFKNALTTLPMGGGKGGADFDPKGKSSGEVMRFCQAFVSELFRHVGADTDVPAGDIGVGGREIGYMAGMMKKLSNRADCVFTGKGASYGGSLMRPEATGYGTVYFAQEMLKTQGSSFEGKRVSISGSGNVAQYAVEKALAMGAKVVTVSDSSGTIIDEDGFTTEKLAILMEIKNHLYGRVSDYAERTGVRFEAGVSPWHVPVDIALPCATQNELTLDDARTLIANGVQCVAEGANMPTTIEAAKAFEAAGVLYAPGKASNAGGVATSGLEMSQNAARLSWPREEVDARLLQIMQGIHAACKRYGTRADGTVSDVDGANIAGFVKGADAMLAQGVI
;
A
#
# COMPACT_ATOMS: atom_id res chain seq x y z
N MET A 1 -24.00 -16.94 14.60
CA MET A 1 -22.56 -17.15 14.29
C MET A 1 -22.05 -18.34 15.09
N LYS A 2 -20.99 -19.01 14.64
CA LYS A 2 -20.34 -20.15 15.34
C LYS A 2 -19.63 -19.71 16.63
N TYR A 3 -19.16 -18.48 16.68
CA TYR A 3 -18.46 -17.87 17.79
C TYR A 3 -19.34 -16.80 18.44
N ALA A 4 -19.28 -16.71 19.78
CA ALA A 4 -20.13 -15.78 20.54
C ALA A 4 -19.59 -14.34 20.53
N SER A 5 -18.29 -14.12 20.20
CA SER A 5 -17.66 -12.80 20.15
C SER A 5 -16.46 -12.77 19.22
N ALA A 6 -16.06 -11.56 18.81
CA ALA A 6 -14.80 -11.32 18.09
C ALA A 6 -13.60 -11.90 18.85
N HIS A 7 -13.56 -11.71 20.17
CA HIS A 7 -12.49 -12.22 21.03
C HIS A 7 -12.37 -13.75 20.98
N GLU A 8 -13.48 -14.47 21.09
CA GLU A 8 -13.49 -15.94 20.99
C GLU A 8 -12.98 -16.41 19.62
N TYR A 9 -13.40 -15.75 18.56
CA TYR A 9 -12.92 -16.05 17.22
C TYR A 9 -11.40 -15.81 17.08
N VAL A 10 -10.90 -14.66 17.55
CA VAL A 10 -9.47 -14.34 17.53
C VAL A 10 -8.65 -15.34 18.34
N GLN A 11 -9.15 -15.80 19.49
CA GLN A 11 -8.50 -16.88 20.27
C GLN A 11 -8.41 -18.19 19.46
N HIS A 12 -9.46 -18.54 18.71
CA HIS A 12 -9.42 -19.71 17.82
C HIS A 12 -8.35 -19.55 16.74
N VAL A 13 -8.24 -18.36 16.12
CA VAL A 13 -7.21 -18.07 15.11
C VAL A 13 -5.81 -18.15 15.74
N ALA A 14 -5.63 -17.59 16.93
CA ALA A 14 -4.35 -17.61 17.65
C ALA A 14 -3.86 -19.04 17.95
N ALA A 15 -4.77 -19.92 18.38
CA ALA A 15 -4.43 -21.32 18.66
C ALA A 15 -3.95 -22.08 17.39
N ARG A 16 -4.42 -21.70 16.20
CA ARG A 16 -4.01 -22.29 14.91
C ARG A 16 -2.73 -21.67 14.34
N ASN A 17 -2.31 -20.51 14.82
CA ASN A 17 -1.19 -19.73 14.28
C ASN A 17 -0.14 -19.40 15.37
N PRO A 18 0.43 -20.42 16.05
CA PRO A 18 1.42 -20.17 17.09
C PRO A 18 2.66 -19.48 16.52
N GLY A 19 3.19 -18.47 17.22
CA GLY A 19 4.40 -17.76 16.82
C GLY A 19 4.21 -16.81 15.62
N GLN A 20 2.97 -16.37 15.35
CA GLN A 20 2.67 -15.43 14.25
C GLN A 20 2.00 -14.14 14.77
N PRO A 21 2.71 -13.33 15.58
CA PRO A 21 2.11 -12.17 16.26
C PRO A 21 1.65 -11.08 15.30
N GLU A 22 2.39 -10.80 14.21
CA GLU A 22 2.02 -9.76 13.25
C GLU A 22 0.74 -10.14 12.48
N PHE A 23 0.61 -11.41 12.12
CA PHE A 23 -0.60 -11.92 11.49
C PHE A 23 -1.81 -11.85 12.43
N LEU A 24 -1.63 -12.26 13.70
CA LEU A 24 -2.70 -12.22 14.69
C LEU A 24 -3.16 -10.79 14.99
N GLN A 25 -2.24 -9.84 15.05
CA GLN A 25 -2.58 -8.42 15.22
C GLN A 25 -3.48 -7.92 14.08
N ALA A 26 -3.09 -8.16 12.83
CA ALA A 26 -3.88 -7.72 11.66
C ALA A 26 -5.28 -8.36 11.63
N VAL A 27 -5.36 -9.66 11.95
CA VAL A 27 -6.67 -10.34 12.06
C VAL A 27 -7.52 -9.71 13.14
N THR A 28 -6.95 -9.41 14.31
CA THR A 28 -7.69 -8.78 15.42
C THR A 28 -8.27 -7.44 15.01
N GLU A 29 -7.45 -6.56 14.42
CA GLU A 29 -7.88 -5.23 13.97
C GLU A 29 -9.03 -5.29 12.95
N VAL A 30 -8.94 -6.18 11.98
CA VAL A 30 -9.97 -6.35 10.96
C VAL A 30 -11.24 -6.96 11.54
N ILE A 31 -11.13 -8.00 12.36
CA ILE A 31 -12.29 -8.69 12.95
C ILE A 31 -13.03 -7.80 13.94
N ASP A 32 -12.33 -7.03 14.76
CA ASP A 32 -12.97 -6.06 15.67
C ASP A 32 -13.80 -5.02 14.90
N SER A 33 -13.28 -4.54 13.79
CA SER A 33 -13.99 -3.62 12.89
C SER A 33 -15.18 -4.26 12.16
N LEU A 34 -15.09 -5.54 11.80
CA LEU A 34 -16.13 -6.26 11.07
C LEU A 34 -17.23 -6.80 11.97
N TRP A 35 -16.96 -7.09 13.26
CA TRP A 35 -17.87 -7.86 14.10
C TRP A 35 -19.27 -7.26 14.23
N PRO A 36 -19.44 -5.94 14.46
CA PRO A 36 -20.77 -5.33 14.52
C PRO A 36 -21.56 -5.44 13.21
N PHE A 37 -20.86 -5.41 12.08
CA PHE A 37 -21.44 -5.62 10.76
C PHE A 37 -21.90 -7.07 10.57
N LEU A 38 -21.09 -8.04 10.99
CA LEU A 38 -21.40 -9.47 10.88
C LEU A 38 -22.63 -9.87 11.71
N GLU A 39 -22.81 -9.29 12.90
CA GLU A 39 -23.99 -9.51 13.74
C GLU A 39 -25.29 -9.08 13.06
N GLN A 40 -25.22 -8.05 12.22
CA GLN A 40 -26.38 -7.52 11.47
C GLN A 40 -26.59 -8.25 10.13
N HIS A 41 -25.63 -9.06 9.68
CA HIS A 41 -25.65 -9.71 8.36
C HIS A 41 -25.36 -11.22 8.47
N PRO A 42 -26.33 -12.03 8.98
CA PRO A 42 -26.11 -13.44 9.31
C PRO A 42 -25.68 -14.32 8.12
N LYS A 43 -25.92 -13.90 6.86
CA LYS A 43 -25.46 -14.62 5.66
C LYS A 43 -23.95 -14.84 5.65
N TYR A 44 -23.16 -13.96 6.28
CA TYR A 44 -21.71 -14.08 6.36
C TYR A 44 -21.21 -15.03 7.45
N ALA A 45 -22.12 -15.60 8.25
CA ALA A 45 -21.82 -16.68 9.18
C ALA A 45 -21.89 -18.08 8.54
N GLU A 46 -22.31 -18.15 7.28
CA GLU A 46 -22.55 -19.41 6.57
C GLU A 46 -21.26 -19.95 5.92
N GLN A 47 -21.27 -21.23 5.55
CA GLN A 47 -20.23 -21.91 4.77
C GLN A 47 -18.81 -21.81 5.36
N GLY A 48 -18.66 -21.56 6.66
CA GLY A 48 -17.33 -21.36 7.29
C GLY A 48 -16.55 -20.17 6.70
N LEU A 49 -17.27 -19.13 6.28
CA LEU A 49 -16.72 -18.02 5.53
C LEU A 49 -15.59 -17.31 6.29
N LEU A 50 -15.76 -17.08 7.61
CA LEU A 50 -14.75 -16.38 8.41
C LEU A 50 -13.46 -17.20 8.53
N GLU A 51 -13.58 -18.50 8.74
CA GLU A 51 -12.42 -19.40 8.80
C GLU A 51 -11.69 -19.47 7.45
N ARG A 52 -12.44 -19.53 6.34
CA ARG A 52 -11.88 -19.52 4.98
C ARG A 52 -11.23 -18.20 4.62
N LEU A 53 -11.76 -17.08 5.10
CA LEU A 53 -11.22 -15.74 4.85
C LEU A 53 -9.84 -15.53 5.50
N ILE A 54 -9.64 -16.11 6.67
CA ILE A 54 -8.40 -15.95 7.45
C ILE A 54 -7.32 -16.94 7.00
N GLU A 55 -7.70 -18.14 6.60
CA GLU A 55 -6.74 -19.15 6.18
C GLU A 55 -6.30 -18.92 4.74
N PRO A 56 -4.99 -18.73 4.45
CA PRO A 56 -4.54 -18.62 3.07
C PRO A 56 -4.81 -19.90 2.28
N GLU A 57 -5.19 -19.77 1.02
CA GLU A 57 -5.44 -20.92 0.16
C GLU A 57 -4.18 -21.77 -0.05
N ARG A 58 -3.00 -21.12 -0.12
CA ARG A 58 -1.69 -21.82 -0.22
C ARG A 58 -0.57 -21.00 0.40
N VAL A 59 0.38 -21.70 0.98
CA VAL A 59 1.67 -21.16 1.42
C VAL A 59 2.77 -21.98 0.75
N VAL A 60 3.57 -21.34 -0.07
CA VAL A 60 4.75 -21.93 -0.69
C VAL A 60 5.98 -21.38 0.01
N MET A 61 6.79 -22.26 0.60
CA MET A 61 8.07 -21.91 1.21
C MET A 61 9.17 -22.73 0.52
N PHE A 62 10.24 -22.06 0.14
CA PHE A 62 11.32 -22.71 -0.62
C PHE A 62 12.70 -22.15 -0.24
N ARG A 63 13.72 -22.95 -0.51
CA ARG A 63 15.12 -22.57 -0.36
C ARG A 63 15.58 -21.82 -1.61
N VAL A 64 16.29 -20.71 -1.42
CA VAL A 64 16.94 -19.94 -2.48
C VAL A 64 18.44 -20.04 -2.29
N SER A 65 19.12 -20.82 -3.12
CA SER A 65 20.58 -20.95 -3.11
C SER A 65 21.17 -20.13 -4.24
N TRP A 66 22.16 -19.32 -3.94
CA TRP A 66 22.82 -18.44 -4.92
C TRP A 66 24.30 -18.25 -4.55
N VAL A 67 25.09 -17.69 -5.46
CA VAL A 67 26.54 -17.47 -5.27
C VAL A 67 26.83 -15.98 -5.23
N ASP A 68 27.53 -15.53 -4.21
CA ASP A 68 27.94 -14.13 -4.06
C ASP A 68 29.14 -13.77 -4.97
N ASP A 69 29.61 -12.53 -4.92
CA ASP A 69 30.74 -12.04 -5.73
C ASP A 69 32.08 -12.64 -5.29
N HIS A 70 32.14 -13.24 -4.12
CA HIS A 70 33.32 -13.97 -3.60
C HIS A 70 33.32 -15.47 -3.94
N GLY A 71 32.32 -15.94 -4.70
CA GLY A 71 32.17 -17.35 -5.06
C GLY A 71 31.63 -18.22 -3.91
N GLN A 72 31.10 -17.62 -2.85
CA GLN A 72 30.53 -18.35 -1.71
C GLN A 72 29.05 -18.64 -1.94
N VAL A 73 28.63 -19.85 -1.57
CA VAL A 73 27.22 -20.24 -1.62
C VAL A 73 26.46 -19.59 -0.47
N GLN A 74 25.43 -18.85 -0.81
CA GLN A 74 24.49 -18.23 0.12
C GLN A 74 23.15 -18.97 0.06
N VAL A 75 22.44 -19.03 1.19
CA VAL A 75 21.14 -19.72 1.29
C VAL A 75 20.17 -18.82 2.01
N ASN A 76 19.07 -18.49 1.34
CA ASN A 76 17.97 -17.72 1.88
C ASN A 76 16.68 -18.54 1.83
N ARG A 77 15.68 -18.06 2.58
CA ARG A 77 14.34 -18.63 2.60
C ARG A 77 13.40 -17.74 1.80
N GLY A 78 12.75 -18.31 0.79
CA GLY A 78 11.75 -17.65 -0.01
C GLY A 78 10.33 -18.11 0.33
N TYR A 79 9.36 -17.23 0.10
CA TYR A 79 7.94 -17.48 0.37
C TYR A 79 7.05 -16.88 -0.71
N ARG A 80 5.90 -17.52 -0.96
CA ARG A 80 4.73 -16.93 -1.59
C ARG A 80 3.47 -17.37 -0.86
N ILE A 81 2.73 -16.40 -0.37
CA ILE A 81 1.43 -16.59 0.26
C ILE A 81 0.36 -16.27 -0.78
N GLN A 82 -0.36 -17.27 -1.22
CA GLN A 82 -1.54 -17.16 -2.08
C GLN A 82 -2.75 -17.16 -1.17
N HIS A 83 -3.22 -15.96 -0.80
CA HIS A 83 -4.19 -15.81 0.28
C HIS A 83 -5.61 -16.08 -0.20
N SER A 84 -6.07 -15.39 -1.23
CA SER A 84 -7.41 -15.57 -1.78
C SER A 84 -7.46 -15.27 -3.27
N MET A 85 -8.08 -16.18 -4.04
CA MET A 85 -8.36 -16.05 -5.47
C MET A 85 -9.84 -15.74 -5.74
N ALA A 86 -10.65 -15.51 -4.73
CA ALA A 86 -12.10 -15.36 -4.86
C ALA A 86 -12.55 -14.28 -5.86
N ILE A 87 -11.76 -13.19 -6.00
CA ILE A 87 -12.08 -12.06 -6.89
C ILE A 87 -11.30 -12.13 -8.21
N GLY A 88 -10.15 -12.78 -8.23
CA GLY A 88 -9.26 -12.87 -9.40
C GLY A 88 -7.89 -13.41 -9.02
N PRO A 89 -6.90 -13.38 -9.92
CA PRO A 89 -5.56 -13.89 -9.66
C PRO A 89 -4.98 -13.31 -8.38
N TYR A 90 -4.21 -14.11 -7.63
CA TYR A 90 -3.49 -13.60 -6.46
C TYR A 90 -2.63 -12.42 -6.89
N LYS A 91 -2.64 -11.34 -6.12
CA LYS A 91 -1.91 -10.12 -6.44
C LYS A 91 -1.29 -9.52 -5.20
N GLY A 92 -0.01 -9.21 -5.28
CA GLY A 92 0.71 -8.53 -4.20
C GLY A 92 2.23 -8.58 -4.36
N GLY A 93 2.91 -7.70 -3.63
CA GLY A 93 4.35 -7.47 -3.76
C GLY A 93 5.22 -8.64 -3.29
N ILE A 94 6.47 -8.59 -3.72
CA ILE A 94 7.59 -9.38 -3.20
C ILE A 94 8.47 -8.44 -2.38
N ARG A 95 8.78 -8.83 -1.14
CA ARG A 95 9.66 -8.08 -0.22
C ARG A 95 10.99 -8.79 -0.04
N PHE A 96 12.09 -8.07 -0.22
CA PHE A 96 13.42 -8.54 0.14
C PHE A 96 13.94 -7.74 1.33
N HIS A 97 13.92 -8.38 2.50
CA HIS A 97 14.36 -7.76 3.75
C HIS A 97 14.68 -8.83 4.79
N PRO A 98 15.71 -8.65 5.65
CA PRO A 98 16.06 -9.63 6.69
C PRO A 98 14.94 -10.01 7.65
N SER A 99 13.97 -9.10 7.88
CA SER A 99 12.82 -9.37 8.76
C SER A 99 11.72 -10.24 8.14
N VAL A 100 11.84 -10.62 6.86
CA VAL A 100 10.82 -11.43 6.20
C VAL A 100 10.72 -12.81 6.83
N ASN A 101 9.52 -13.14 7.28
CA ASN A 101 9.15 -14.43 7.83
C ASN A 101 7.69 -14.76 7.47
N LEU A 102 7.22 -15.94 7.86
CA LEU A 102 5.87 -16.39 7.53
C LEU A 102 4.78 -15.50 8.13
N SER A 103 4.93 -15.06 9.38
CA SER A 103 3.95 -14.21 10.08
C SER A 103 3.77 -12.87 9.36
N VAL A 104 4.89 -12.20 9.05
CA VAL A 104 4.89 -10.93 8.31
C VAL A 104 4.24 -11.07 6.94
N LEU A 105 4.54 -12.13 6.20
CA LEU A 105 3.97 -12.30 4.86
C LEU A 105 2.50 -12.73 4.88
N LYS A 106 2.06 -13.52 5.84
CA LYS A 106 0.63 -13.83 6.04
C LYS A 106 -0.17 -12.58 6.37
N PHE A 107 0.32 -11.76 7.31
CA PHE A 107 -0.24 -10.46 7.63
C PHE A 107 -0.43 -9.61 6.37
N LEU A 108 0.66 -9.42 5.63
CA LEU A 108 0.64 -8.58 4.43
C LEU A 108 -0.26 -9.14 3.32
N ALA A 109 -0.35 -10.47 3.16
CA ALA A 109 -1.22 -11.10 2.18
C ALA A 109 -2.70 -10.97 2.54
N PHE A 110 -3.02 -11.11 3.83
CA PHE A 110 -4.36 -10.92 4.37
C PHE A 110 -4.84 -9.49 4.12
N GLU A 111 -4.08 -8.48 4.52
CA GLU A 111 -4.44 -7.08 4.28
C GLU A 111 -4.51 -6.73 2.78
N GLN A 112 -3.59 -7.30 1.99
CA GLN A 112 -3.60 -7.10 0.54
C GLN A 112 -4.90 -7.57 -0.11
N THR A 113 -5.53 -8.62 0.42
CA THR A 113 -6.82 -9.13 -0.07
C THR A 113 -7.91 -8.07 0.03
N PHE A 114 -8.02 -7.40 1.18
CA PHE A 114 -8.98 -6.31 1.38
C PHE A 114 -8.67 -5.09 0.52
N LYS A 115 -7.40 -4.70 0.47
CA LYS A 115 -6.94 -3.56 -0.32
C LYS A 115 -7.23 -3.76 -1.82
N ASN A 116 -6.98 -4.94 -2.36
CA ASN A 116 -7.24 -5.25 -3.76
C ASN A 116 -8.75 -5.26 -4.05
N ALA A 117 -9.55 -5.80 -3.13
CA ALA A 117 -11.01 -5.82 -3.25
C ALA A 117 -11.59 -4.40 -3.41
N LEU A 118 -11.05 -3.41 -2.69
CA LEU A 118 -11.48 -2.01 -2.78
C LEU A 118 -11.30 -1.41 -4.17
N THR A 119 -10.27 -1.81 -4.92
CA THR A 119 -10.00 -1.26 -6.26
C THR A 119 -11.06 -1.56 -7.31
N THR A 120 -12.00 -2.47 -7.01
CA THR A 120 -12.99 -3.04 -7.93
C THR A 120 -12.42 -3.87 -9.09
N LEU A 121 -11.11 -3.87 -9.29
CA LEU A 121 -10.44 -4.68 -10.30
C LEU A 121 -10.43 -6.17 -9.91
N PRO A 122 -10.39 -7.09 -10.88
CA PRO A 122 -10.43 -8.52 -10.64
C PRO A 122 -9.07 -9.03 -10.16
N MET A 123 -8.74 -8.74 -8.91
CA MET A 123 -7.48 -9.12 -8.26
C MET A 123 -7.75 -9.72 -6.88
N GLY A 124 -7.24 -10.92 -6.67
CA GLY A 124 -7.19 -11.56 -5.36
C GLY A 124 -6.07 -11.01 -4.48
N GLY A 125 -5.74 -11.70 -3.39
CA GLY A 125 -4.70 -11.32 -2.46
C GLY A 125 -3.54 -12.30 -2.39
N GLY A 126 -2.32 -11.78 -2.38
CA GLY A 126 -1.11 -12.56 -2.22
C GLY A 126 0.07 -11.69 -1.77
N LYS A 127 1.09 -12.33 -1.24
CA LYS A 127 2.33 -11.67 -0.83
C LYS A 127 3.50 -12.65 -0.92
N GLY A 128 4.67 -12.15 -1.25
CA GLY A 128 5.88 -12.97 -1.28
C GLY A 128 7.07 -12.23 -0.71
N GLY A 129 8.18 -12.94 -0.60
CA GLY A 129 9.42 -12.35 -0.17
C GLY A 129 10.49 -13.35 0.21
N ALA A 130 11.62 -12.82 0.63
CA ALA A 130 12.74 -13.58 1.15
C ALA A 130 13.47 -12.77 2.23
N ASP A 131 14.17 -13.46 3.12
CA ASP A 131 15.05 -12.90 4.14
C ASP A 131 16.39 -12.38 3.58
N PHE A 132 16.41 -12.05 2.29
CA PHE A 132 17.53 -11.48 1.58
C PHE A 132 17.59 -9.96 1.77
N ASP A 133 18.77 -9.44 2.09
CA ASP A 133 19.02 -8.00 2.15
C ASP A 133 19.73 -7.52 0.88
N PRO A 134 19.06 -6.73 0.01
CA PRO A 134 19.70 -6.21 -1.19
C PRO A 134 20.65 -5.03 -0.92
N LYS A 135 20.64 -4.46 0.31
CA LYS A 135 21.52 -3.36 0.66
C LYS A 135 22.99 -3.79 0.67
N GLY A 136 23.83 -3.01 0.02
CA GLY A 136 25.25 -3.31 -0.09
C GLY A 136 25.62 -4.44 -1.02
N LYS A 137 24.64 -5.05 -1.72
CA LYS A 137 24.89 -6.08 -2.74
C LYS A 137 25.13 -5.46 -4.11
N SER A 138 26.04 -6.08 -4.88
CA SER A 138 26.24 -5.69 -6.27
C SER A 138 25.01 -5.99 -7.13
N SER A 139 24.87 -5.31 -8.27
CA SER A 139 23.81 -5.62 -9.23
C SER A 139 23.88 -7.05 -9.74
N GLY A 140 25.08 -7.62 -9.84
CA GLY A 140 25.30 -9.03 -10.20
C GLY A 140 24.77 -10.00 -9.15
N GLU A 141 25.03 -9.72 -7.86
CA GLU A 141 24.49 -10.51 -6.74
C GLU A 141 22.97 -10.46 -6.70
N VAL A 142 22.39 -9.25 -6.79
CA VAL A 142 20.94 -9.07 -6.82
C VAL A 142 20.30 -9.80 -8.00
N MET A 143 20.92 -9.74 -9.18
CA MET A 143 20.44 -10.47 -10.36
C MET A 143 20.45 -11.98 -10.13
N ARG A 144 21.56 -12.54 -9.63
CA ARG A 144 21.66 -13.98 -9.34
C ARG A 144 20.63 -14.42 -8.30
N PHE A 145 20.44 -13.61 -7.25
CA PHE A 145 19.41 -13.89 -6.25
C PHE A 145 18.01 -13.90 -6.87
N CYS A 146 17.63 -12.88 -7.64
CA CYS A 146 16.34 -12.79 -8.32
C CYS A 146 16.11 -14.00 -9.25
N GLN A 147 17.12 -14.42 -9.99
CA GLN A 147 17.04 -15.59 -10.87
C GLN A 147 16.84 -16.87 -10.07
N ALA A 148 17.60 -17.08 -8.98
CA ALA A 148 17.44 -18.23 -8.10
C ALA A 148 16.05 -18.25 -7.44
N PHE A 149 15.56 -17.10 -6.97
CA PHE A 149 14.22 -16.96 -6.38
C PHE A 149 13.11 -17.34 -7.37
N VAL A 150 13.18 -16.86 -8.61
CA VAL A 150 12.20 -17.19 -9.65
C VAL A 150 12.30 -18.63 -10.11
N SER A 151 13.48 -19.26 -10.08
CA SER A 151 13.63 -20.68 -10.42
C SER A 151 12.77 -21.61 -9.56
N GLU A 152 12.49 -21.21 -8.32
CA GLU A 152 11.56 -21.93 -7.45
C GLU A 152 10.12 -21.44 -7.62
N LEU A 153 9.92 -20.12 -7.75
CA LEU A 153 8.60 -19.50 -7.76
C LEU A 153 7.83 -19.72 -9.07
N PHE A 154 8.49 -19.88 -10.22
CA PHE A 154 7.83 -19.82 -11.54
C PHE A 154 6.70 -20.82 -11.75
N ARG A 155 6.72 -21.96 -11.04
CA ARG A 155 5.65 -22.98 -11.12
C ARG A 155 4.34 -22.55 -10.45
N HIS A 156 4.40 -21.50 -9.62
CA HIS A 156 3.29 -21.07 -8.75
C HIS A 156 2.70 -19.73 -9.18
N VAL A 157 3.31 -19.04 -10.15
CA VAL A 157 2.89 -17.72 -10.63
C VAL A 157 2.56 -17.77 -12.12
N GLY A 158 1.70 -16.87 -12.55
CA GLY A 158 1.22 -16.80 -13.93
C GLY A 158 0.26 -15.63 -14.11
N ALA A 159 0.05 -15.19 -15.35
CA ALA A 159 -0.81 -14.04 -15.66
C ALA A 159 -2.24 -14.19 -15.12
N ASP A 160 -2.78 -15.42 -15.13
CA ASP A 160 -4.13 -15.74 -14.69
C ASP A 160 -4.18 -16.48 -13.34
N THR A 161 -3.02 -16.69 -12.70
CA THR A 161 -2.91 -17.42 -11.43
C THR A 161 -2.47 -16.51 -10.31
N ASP A 162 -1.28 -15.94 -10.46
CA ASP A 162 -0.64 -15.13 -9.40
C ASP A 162 0.33 -14.13 -10.04
N VAL A 163 0.08 -12.83 -9.84
CA VAL A 163 0.84 -11.75 -10.46
C VAL A 163 1.56 -10.94 -9.39
N PRO A 164 2.85 -11.24 -9.11
CA PRO A 164 3.63 -10.49 -8.15
C PRO A 164 3.95 -9.07 -8.61
N ALA A 165 4.31 -8.22 -7.64
CA ALA A 165 4.77 -6.85 -7.85
C ALA A 165 5.99 -6.55 -6.97
N GLY A 166 6.51 -5.31 -7.02
CA GLY A 166 7.52 -4.82 -6.09
C GLY A 166 6.95 -4.48 -4.71
N ASP A 167 7.84 -4.47 -3.73
CA ASP A 167 7.64 -4.02 -2.35
C ASP A 167 9.00 -3.60 -1.77
N ILE A 168 9.16 -3.48 -0.45
CA ILE A 168 10.44 -3.14 0.18
C ILE A 168 11.57 -4.03 -0.36
N GLY A 169 12.65 -3.41 -0.81
CA GLY A 169 13.82 -4.12 -1.36
C GLY A 169 13.64 -4.68 -2.78
N VAL A 170 12.48 -4.45 -3.41
CA VAL A 170 12.16 -4.90 -4.77
C VAL A 170 11.59 -3.74 -5.58
N GLY A 171 12.42 -3.14 -6.39
CA GLY A 171 12.06 -2.08 -7.35
C GLY A 171 12.00 -2.58 -8.79
N GLY A 172 12.03 -1.62 -9.73
CA GLY A 172 11.98 -1.92 -11.17
C GLY A 172 13.15 -2.78 -11.66
N ARG A 173 14.33 -2.66 -11.05
CA ARG A 173 15.51 -3.47 -11.34
C ARG A 173 15.25 -4.96 -11.02
N GLU A 174 14.81 -5.24 -9.82
CA GLU A 174 14.52 -6.60 -9.34
C GLU A 174 13.36 -7.22 -10.14
N ILE A 175 12.30 -6.44 -10.37
CA ILE A 175 11.19 -6.86 -11.24
C ILE A 175 11.68 -7.20 -12.65
N GLY A 176 12.59 -6.40 -13.21
CA GLY A 176 13.21 -6.69 -14.51
C GLY A 176 13.94 -8.02 -14.54
N TYR A 177 14.79 -8.28 -13.55
CA TYR A 177 15.52 -9.55 -13.44
C TYR A 177 14.59 -10.75 -13.28
N MET A 178 13.55 -10.62 -12.46
CA MET A 178 12.57 -11.68 -12.24
C MET A 178 11.71 -11.93 -13.48
N ALA A 179 11.23 -10.87 -14.13
CA ALA A 179 10.43 -10.99 -15.36
C ALA A 179 11.24 -11.64 -16.52
N GLY A 180 12.52 -11.27 -16.65
CA GLY A 180 13.42 -11.88 -17.62
C GLY A 180 13.62 -13.38 -17.38
N MET A 181 13.86 -13.78 -16.13
CA MET A 181 14.02 -15.18 -15.76
C MET A 181 12.72 -15.98 -15.94
N MET A 182 11.56 -15.40 -15.61
CA MET A 182 10.26 -16.02 -15.84
C MET A 182 10.04 -16.34 -17.32
N LYS A 183 10.30 -15.40 -18.22
CA LYS A 183 10.20 -15.62 -19.67
C LYS A 183 11.11 -16.76 -20.14
N LYS A 184 12.33 -16.82 -19.61
CA LYS A 184 13.29 -17.88 -19.98
C LYS A 184 12.80 -19.26 -19.53
N LEU A 185 12.29 -19.40 -18.30
CA LEU A 185 11.83 -20.67 -17.74
C LEU A 185 10.54 -21.17 -18.37
N SER A 186 9.57 -20.28 -18.58
CA SER A 186 8.25 -20.62 -19.12
C SER A 186 8.22 -20.71 -20.65
N ASN A 187 9.22 -20.15 -21.35
CA ASN A 187 9.23 -19.92 -22.80
C ASN A 187 7.98 -19.18 -23.29
N ARG A 188 7.51 -18.23 -22.49
CA ARG A 188 6.31 -17.42 -22.76
C ARG A 188 6.59 -15.94 -22.48
N ALA A 189 6.01 -15.06 -23.28
CA ALA A 189 6.00 -13.62 -23.03
C ALA A 189 4.78 -13.21 -22.16
N ASP A 190 4.46 -14.03 -21.17
CA ASP A 190 3.39 -13.74 -20.22
C ASP A 190 3.78 -12.56 -19.34
N CYS A 191 2.82 -11.71 -19.07
CA CYS A 191 3.02 -10.53 -18.22
C CYS A 191 2.74 -10.88 -16.75
N VAL A 192 3.62 -11.67 -16.16
CA VAL A 192 3.43 -12.22 -14.81
C VAL A 192 3.70 -11.21 -13.72
N PHE A 193 4.63 -10.27 -13.89
CA PHE A 193 4.97 -9.26 -12.90
C PHE A 193 4.37 -7.91 -13.27
N THR A 194 4.07 -7.07 -12.27
CA THR A 194 3.75 -5.65 -12.45
C THR A 194 4.83 -4.76 -11.84
N GLY A 195 4.88 -3.50 -12.30
CA GLY A 195 6.00 -2.59 -12.01
C GLY A 195 7.16 -2.81 -12.97
N LYS A 196 6.87 -3.37 -14.16
CA LYS A 196 7.84 -3.56 -15.24
C LYS A 196 8.23 -2.21 -15.86
N GLY A 197 9.37 -2.18 -16.52
CA GLY A 197 9.75 -1.06 -17.37
C GLY A 197 8.81 -0.91 -18.59
N ALA A 198 8.63 0.31 -19.06
CA ALA A 198 7.74 0.61 -20.20
C ALA A 198 8.12 -0.17 -21.49
N SER A 199 9.41 -0.47 -21.67
CA SER A 199 9.91 -1.20 -22.83
C SER A 199 9.51 -2.69 -22.90
N TYR A 200 8.99 -3.25 -21.82
CA TYR A 200 8.60 -4.66 -21.76
C TYR A 200 7.27 -4.90 -21.00
N GLY A 201 6.32 -4.01 -21.21
CA GLY A 201 4.93 -4.18 -20.77
C GLY A 201 4.57 -3.50 -19.45
N GLY A 202 5.39 -2.57 -18.97
CA GLY A 202 5.04 -1.72 -17.83
C GLY A 202 4.01 -0.66 -18.19
N SER A 203 3.21 -0.27 -17.21
CA SER A 203 2.27 0.85 -17.35
C SER A 203 2.94 2.18 -17.06
N LEU A 204 2.56 3.21 -17.80
CA LEU A 204 2.80 4.60 -17.42
C LEU A 204 2.09 4.90 -16.08
N MET A 205 2.47 5.95 -15.40
CA MET A 205 1.89 6.41 -14.14
C MET A 205 2.12 5.49 -12.92
N ARG A 206 2.89 4.39 -13.04
CA ARG A 206 3.10 3.50 -11.90
C ARG A 206 3.90 4.15 -10.75
N PRO A 207 4.97 4.93 -11.03
CA PRO A 207 5.66 5.69 -9.99
C PRO A 207 4.78 6.71 -9.28
N GLU A 208 3.94 7.41 -10.03
CA GLU A 208 3.06 8.48 -9.53
C GLU A 208 1.85 7.97 -8.74
N ALA A 209 1.40 6.78 -9.06
CA ALA A 209 0.07 6.30 -8.75
C ALA A 209 -0.28 6.29 -7.26
N THR A 210 0.67 6.00 -6.36
CA THR A 210 0.40 5.98 -4.93
C THR A 210 0.18 7.39 -4.40
N GLY A 211 1.07 8.32 -4.72
CA GLY A 211 0.94 9.73 -4.31
C GLY A 211 -0.29 10.39 -4.91
N TYR A 212 -0.52 10.19 -6.21
CA TYR A 212 -1.71 10.71 -6.90
C TYR A 212 -2.99 10.14 -6.29
N GLY A 213 -3.04 8.84 -6.07
CA GLY A 213 -4.18 8.16 -5.46
C GLY A 213 -4.51 8.70 -4.07
N THR A 214 -3.50 8.96 -3.25
CA THR A 214 -3.68 9.56 -1.91
C THR A 214 -4.33 10.93 -2.00
N VAL A 215 -3.87 11.79 -2.92
CA VAL A 215 -4.44 13.12 -3.12
C VAL A 215 -5.86 13.03 -3.70
N TYR A 216 -6.13 12.14 -4.64
CA TYR A 216 -7.47 11.92 -5.18
C TYR A 216 -8.45 11.48 -4.10
N PHE A 217 -8.05 10.53 -3.25
CA PHE A 217 -8.90 10.07 -2.15
C PHE A 217 -9.20 11.20 -1.16
N ALA A 218 -8.17 11.94 -0.74
CA ALA A 218 -8.32 13.10 0.14
C ALA A 218 -9.24 14.18 -0.47
N GLN A 219 -9.16 14.41 -1.78
CA GLN A 219 -10.06 15.32 -2.49
C GLN A 219 -11.53 14.87 -2.40
N GLU A 220 -11.80 13.58 -2.55
CA GLU A 220 -13.18 13.07 -2.42
C GLU A 220 -13.70 13.21 -0.99
N MET A 221 -12.83 13.02 0.02
CA MET A 221 -13.18 13.28 1.42
C MET A 221 -13.53 14.76 1.63
N LEU A 222 -12.70 15.69 1.17
CA LEU A 222 -12.93 17.14 1.28
C LEU A 222 -14.24 17.57 0.60
N LYS A 223 -14.57 16.99 -0.55
CA LYS A 223 -15.86 17.25 -1.23
C LYS A 223 -17.08 16.94 -0.37
N THR A 224 -17.00 15.99 0.56
CA THR A 224 -18.10 15.68 1.47
C THR A 224 -18.44 16.85 2.40
N GLN A 225 -17.48 17.75 2.63
CA GLN A 225 -17.64 18.98 3.41
C GLN A 225 -17.70 20.23 2.53
N GLY A 226 -17.91 20.09 1.22
CA GLY A 226 -17.94 21.22 0.29
C GLY A 226 -16.60 21.93 0.10
N SER A 227 -15.49 21.24 0.40
CA SER A 227 -14.11 21.76 0.35
C SER A 227 -13.30 21.10 -0.76
N SER A 228 -12.08 21.58 -1.00
CA SER A 228 -11.14 21.06 -1.99
C SER A 228 -9.70 21.35 -1.57
N PHE A 229 -8.72 20.90 -2.36
CA PHE A 229 -7.31 21.26 -2.19
C PHE A 229 -7.00 22.73 -2.54
N GLU A 230 -7.84 23.37 -3.34
CA GLU A 230 -7.61 24.74 -3.81
C GLU A 230 -7.38 25.72 -2.64
N GLY A 231 -6.22 26.36 -2.64
CA GLY A 231 -5.81 27.33 -1.61
C GLY A 231 -5.48 26.75 -0.23
N LYS A 232 -5.54 25.42 -0.04
CA LYS A 232 -5.25 24.76 1.23
C LYS A 232 -3.76 24.62 1.49
N ARG A 233 -3.36 24.78 2.75
CA ARG A 233 -2.02 24.46 3.22
C ARG A 233 -1.89 22.96 3.48
N VAL A 234 -0.84 22.34 2.94
CA VAL A 234 -0.64 20.89 3.01
C VAL A 234 0.72 20.58 3.62
N SER A 235 0.72 19.71 4.62
CA SER A 235 1.94 19.08 5.15
C SER A 235 2.08 17.67 4.60
N ILE A 236 3.26 17.35 4.08
CA ILE A 236 3.61 16.01 3.57
C ILE A 236 4.87 15.55 4.29
N SER A 237 4.82 14.35 4.88
CA SER A 237 6.01 13.69 5.37
C SER A 237 6.66 12.82 4.29
N GLY A 238 7.95 12.55 4.47
CA GLY A 238 8.72 11.82 3.48
C GLY A 238 9.23 12.71 2.34
N SER A 239 10.15 12.16 1.57
CA SER A 239 10.73 12.76 0.35
C SER A 239 11.02 11.70 -0.71
N GLY A 240 10.48 10.49 -0.51
CA GLY A 240 10.53 9.39 -1.46
C GLY A 240 9.45 9.50 -2.52
N ASN A 241 9.29 8.43 -3.30
CA ASN A 241 8.39 8.38 -4.45
C ASN A 241 6.95 8.82 -4.13
N VAL A 242 6.35 8.29 -3.05
CA VAL A 242 4.97 8.63 -2.67
C VAL A 242 4.84 10.11 -2.33
N ALA A 243 5.75 10.64 -1.52
CA ALA A 243 5.73 12.04 -1.13
C ALA A 243 5.93 12.99 -2.32
N GLN A 244 6.93 12.73 -3.18
CA GLN A 244 7.20 13.55 -4.37
C GLN A 244 5.98 13.69 -5.25
N TYR A 245 5.29 12.60 -5.54
CA TYR A 245 4.11 12.62 -6.40
C TYR A 245 2.84 13.08 -5.68
N ALA A 246 2.75 12.95 -4.36
CA ALA A 246 1.71 13.63 -3.57
C ALA A 246 1.88 15.16 -3.64
N VAL A 247 3.12 15.66 -3.53
CA VAL A 247 3.44 17.10 -3.73
C VAL A 247 3.00 17.54 -5.13
N GLU A 248 3.44 16.83 -6.19
CA GLU A 248 3.12 17.17 -7.58
C GLU A 248 1.61 17.27 -7.81
N LYS A 249 0.84 16.27 -7.36
CA LYS A 249 -0.60 16.26 -7.56
C LYS A 249 -1.32 17.30 -6.70
N ALA A 250 -0.89 17.53 -5.47
CA ALA A 250 -1.46 18.58 -4.61
C ALA A 250 -1.26 19.98 -5.21
N LEU A 251 -0.07 20.26 -5.75
CA LEU A 251 0.20 21.51 -6.48
C LEU A 251 -0.70 21.65 -7.70
N ALA A 252 -0.86 20.58 -8.50
CA ALA A 252 -1.74 20.58 -9.66
C ALA A 252 -3.23 20.83 -9.31
N MET A 253 -3.62 20.56 -8.07
CA MET A 253 -4.97 20.82 -7.52
C MET A 253 -5.08 22.16 -6.79
N GLY A 254 -4.10 23.05 -6.94
CA GLY A 254 -4.12 24.40 -6.39
C GLY A 254 -3.76 24.53 -4.91
N ALA A 255 -3.19 23.48 -4.30
CA ALA A 255 -2.77 23.51 -2.91
C ALA A 255 -1.41 24.19 -2.73
N LYS A 256 -1.18 24.68 -1.53
CA LYS A 256 0.11 25.18 -1.06
C LYS A 256 0.79 24.13 -0.17
N VAL A 257 1.68 23.34 -0.76
CA VAL A 257 2.48 22.35 0.01
C VAL A 257 3.60 23.08 0.72
N VAL A 258 3.68 22.97 2.06
CA VAL A 258 4.60 23.74 2.89
C VAL A 258 5.67 22.88 3.56
N THR A 259 5.55 21.56 3.57
CA THR A 259 6.56 20.68 4.17
C THR A 259 6.88 19.47 3.31
N VAL A 260 8.10 18.99 3.37
CA VAL A 260 8.55 17.63 3.09
C VAL A 260 9.61 17.25 4.14
N SER A 261 9.76 15.93 4.39
CA SER A 261 10.68 15.46 5.43
C SER A 261 11.42 14.19 5.02
N ASP A 262 12.50 13.88 5.74
CA ASP A 262 13.11 12.56 5.75
C ASP A 262 13.74 12.28 7.14
N SER A 263 14.55 11.23 7.26
CA SER A 263 15.19 10.89 8.53
C SER A 263 16.20 11.93 9.04
N SER A 264 16.56 12.95 8.25
CA SER A 264 17.40 14.07 8.70
C SER A 264 16.59 15.19 9.36
N GLY A 265 15.28 15.31 9.03
CA GLY A 265 14.39 16.34 9.56
C GLY A 265 13.35 16.80 8.56
N THR A 266 12.84 18.00 8.76
CA THR A 266 11.75 18.59 7.98
C THR A 266 12.18 19.91 7.34
N ILE A 267 11.85 20.07 6.05
CA ILE A 267 11.86 21.37 5.36
C ILE A 267 10.52 22.05 5.61
N ILE A 268 10.56 23.35 5.91
CA ILE A 268 9.38 24.20 6.02
C ILE A 268 9.53 25.36 5.05
N ASP A 269 8.71 25.38 4.01
CA ASP A 269 8.68 26.42 3.00
C ASP A 269 7.35 27.18 3.10
N GLU A 270 7.36 28.30 3.82
CA GLU A 270 6.16 29.12 4.05
C GLU A 270 5.59 29.73 2.77
N ASP A 271 6.45 29.92 1.73
CA ASP A 271 6.00 30.37 0.41
C ASP A 271 5.35 29.24 -0.41
N GLY A 272 5.59 28.02 0.02
CA GLY A 272 5.12 26.79 -0.62
C GLY A 272 6.05 26.27 -1.72
N PHE A 273 5.92 24.98 -1.98
CA PHE A 273 6.59 24.33 -3.11
C PHE A 273 6.00 24.84 -4.44
N THR A 274 6.86 24.86 -5.45
CA THR A 274 6.49 25.04 -6.87
C THR A 274 7.00 23.83 -7.65
N THR A 275 6.63 23.72 -8.92
CA THR A 275 7.14 22.68 -9.82
C THR A 275 8.66 22.70 -9.92
N GLU A 276 9.28 23.89 -9.95
CA GLU A 276 10.74 24.06 -10.00
C GLU A 276 11.40 23.63 -8.69
N LYS A 277 10.82 23.98 -7.55
CA LYS A 277 11.30 23.54 -6.22
C LYS A 277 11.19 22.03 -6.07
N LEU A 278 10.10 21.43 -6.55
CA LEU A 278 9.93 19.99 -6.56
C LEU A 278 10.98 19.31 -7.46
N ALA A 279 11.28 19.86 -8.62
CA ALA A 279 12.30 19.32 -9.52
C ALA A 279 13.70 19.29 -8.82
N ILE A 280 14.06 20.33 -8.06
CA ILE A 280 15.28 20.35 -7.26
C ILE A 280 15.28 19.24 -6.20
N LEU A 281 14.16 19.04 -5.50
CA LEU A 281 14.03 17.97 -4.52
C LEU A 281 14.20 16.60 -5.17
N MET A 282 13.55 16.36 -6.32
CA MET A 282 13.64 15.12 -7.09
C MET A 282 15.06 14.85 -7.57
N GLU A 283 15.78 15.87 -8.07
CA GLU A 283 17.18 15.75 -8.43
C GLU A 283 18.03 15.29 -7.25
N ILE A 284 17.91 15.96 -6.10
CA ILE A 284 18.66 15.62 -4.88
C ILE A 284 18.36 14.20 -4.42
N LYS A 285 17.07 13.80 -4.38
CA LYS A 285 16.67 12.50 -3.84
C LYS A 285 16.94 11.34 -4.81
N ASN A 286 16.68 11.53 -6.09
CA ASN A 286 16.64 10.42 -7.06
C ASN A 286 17.95 10.26 -7.85
N HIS A 287 18.73 11.32 -8.00
CA HIS A 287 19.98 11.30 -8.77
C HIS A 287 21.22 11.48 -7.89
N LEU A 288 21.17 12.36 -6.90
CA LEU A 288 22.29 12.61 -6.00
C LEU A 288 22.25 11.76 -4.72
N TYR A 289 21.13 11.07 -4.46
CA TYR A 289 20.89 10.25 -3.25
C TYR A 289 21.09 11.05 -1.93
N GLY A 290 20.84 12.36 -2.00
CA GLY A 290 20.99 13.29 -0.89
C GLY A 290 19.80 13.28 0.09
N ARG A 291 19.85 14.23 1.03
CA ARG A 291 18.85 14.41 2.09
C ARG A 291 18.04 15.70 1.88
N VAL A 292 16.94 15.86 2.62
CA VAL A 292 16.21 17.13 2.61
C VAL A 292 17.02 18.28 3.21
N SER A 293 18.02 18.01 4.08
CA SER A 293 19.00 19.00 4.52
C SER A 293 19.77 19.61 3.35
N ASP A 294 20.19 18.80 2.37
CA ASP A 294 20.94 19.29 1.20
C ASP A 294 20.06 20.20 0.33
N TYR A 295 18.74 19.92 0.28
CA TYR A 295 17.79 20.82 -0.37
C TYR A 295 17.72 22.17 0.36
N ALA A 296 17.65 22.16 1.69
CA ALA A 296 17.60 23.38 2.48
C ALA A 296 18.89 24.23 2.31
N GLU A 297 20.05 23.59 2.29
CA GLU A 297 21.33 24.27 2.00
C GLU A 297 21.34 24.92 0.61
N ARG A 298 20.80 24.22 -0.40
CA ARG A 298 20.77 24.71 -1.78
C ARG A 298 19.75 25.83 -2.02
N THR A 299 18.64 25.82 -1.30
CA THR A 299 17.51 26.74 -1.53
C THR A 299 17.35 27.84 -0.49
N GLY A 300 18.01 27.69 0.68
CA GLY A 300 17.92 28.62 1.79
C GLY A 300 16.61 28.55 2.57
N VAL A 301 15.75 27.53 2.35
CA VAL A 301 14.52 27.35 3.11
C VAL A 301 14.79 26.87 4.54
N ARG A 302 13.85 27.10 5.45
CA ARG A 302 13.94 26.64 6.84
C ARG A 302 14.04 25.12 6.90
N PHE A 303 14.99 24.64 7.70
CA PHE A 303 15.19 23.22 7.99
C PHE A 303 15.21 23.00 9.50
N GLU A 304 14.50 21.98 9.96
CA GLU A 304 14.47 21.57 11.36
C GLU A 304 14.98 20.13 11.47
N ALA A 305 16.19 19.99 12.01
CA ALA A 305 16.86 18.71 12.13
C ALA A 305 16.17 17.78 13.13
N GLY A 306 15.91 16.54 12.71
CA GLY A 306 15.34 15.49 13.55
C GLY A 306 13.87 15.71 13.97
N VAL A 307 13.17 16.68 13.39
CA VAL A 307 11.79 17.02 13.73
C VAL A 307 10.85 16.56 12.64
N SER A 308 9.69 15.98 13.04
CA SER A 308 8.59 15.62 12.13
C SER A 308 7.77 16.86 11.72
N PRO A 309 7.06 16.84 10.59
CA PRO A 309 6.36 18.02 10.06
C PRO A 309 5.04 18.36 10.78
N TRP A 310 4.59 17.55 11.75
CA TRP A 310 3.22 17.60 12.27
C TRP A 310 2.90 18.77 13.20
N HIS A 311 3.92 19.54 13.61
CA HIS A 311 3.75 20.77 14.39
C HIS A 311 3.41 21.99 13.52
N VAL A 312 3.58 21.91 12.21
CA VAL A 312 3.30 23.01 11.28
C VAL A 312 1.79 23.14 11.06
N PRO A 313 1.19 24.35 11.25
CA PRO A 313 -0.24 24.55 11.03
C PRO A 313 -0.61 24.38 9.55
N VAL A 314 -1.51 23.43 9.27
CA VAL A 314 -1.98 23.10 7.93
C VAL A 314 -3.43 22.65 7.93
N ASP A 315 -4.09 22.74 6.78
CA ASP A 315 -5.44 22.23 6.58
C ASP A 315 -5.47 20.73 6.30
N ILE A 316 -4.43 20.21 5.62
CA ILE A 316 -4.34 18.82 5.17
C ILE A 316 -2.98 18.24 5.55
N ALA A 317 -2.97 17.02 6.11
CA ALA A 317 -1.75 16.28 6.41
C ALA A 317 -1.73 14.95 5.64
N LEU A 318 -0.64 14.69 4.91
CA LEU A 318 -0.43 13.47 4.13
C LEU A 318 0.81 12.73 4.64
N PRO A 319 0.65 11.75 5.54
CA PRO A 319 1.76 10.93 6.02
C PRO A 319 2.23 9.98 4.89
N CYS A 320 3.40 10.25 4.32
CA CYS A 320 3.94 9.56 3.15
C CYS A 320 5.34 8.95 3.37
N ALA A 321 5.82 8.87 4.62
CA ALA A 321 7.16 8.39 4.92
C ALA A 321 7.19 6.93 5.40
N THR A 322 6.93 6.69 6.67
CA THR A 322 7.14 5.37 7.29
C THR A 322 6.01 4.98 8.25
N GLN A 323 5.99 3.70 8.60
CA GLN A 323 5.06 3.16 9.60
C GLN A 323 5.24 3.86 10.96
N ASN A 324 4.12 4.15 11.64
CA ASN A 324 4.05 4.75 12.98
C ASN A 324 4.79 6.10 13.13
N GLU A 325 4.86 6.87 12.07
CA GLU A 325 5.50 8.19 12.08
C GLU A 325 4.63 9.31 12.69
N LEU A 326 3.32 9.10 12.78
CA LEU A 326 2.36 10.04 13.32
C LEU A 326 1.76 9.49 14.60
N THR A 327 2.20 10.04 15.73
CA THR A 327 1.84 9.60 17.08
C THR A 327 0.58 10.30 17.60
N LEU A 328 0.08 9.87 18.77
CA LEU A 328 -1.06 10.54 19.42
C LEU A 328 -0.76 12.01 19.74
N ASP A 329 0.45 12.36 20.13
CA ASP A 329 0.81 13.74 20.45
C ASP A 329 0.90 14.61 19.18
N ASP A 330 1.38 14.04 18.07
CA ASP A 330 1.34 14.69 16.75
C ASP A 330 -0.11 14.92 16.31
N ALA A 331 -1.00 13.95 16.50
CA ALA A 331 -2.42 14.08 16.17
C ALA A 331 -3.09 15.20 17.00
N ARG A 332 -2.82 15.26 18.29
CA ARG A 332 -3.32 16.35 19.15
C ARG A 332 -2.85 17.72 18.67
N THR A 333 -1.59 17.80 18.25
CA THR A 333 -1.01 19.05 17.72
C THR A 333 -1.68 19.46 16.40
N LEU A 334 -1.85 18.53 15.46
CA LEU A 334 -2.56 18.78 14.20
C LEU A 334 -4.01 19.20 14.43
N ILE A 335 -4.74 18.54 15.34
CA ILE A 335 -6.11 18.89 15.71
C ILE A 335 -6.17 20.30 16.30
N ALA A 336 -5.27 20.62 17.24
CA ALA A 336 -5.19 21.96 17.85
C ALA A 336 -4.87 23.05 16.82
N ASN A 337 -4.12 22.73 15.79
CA ASN A 337 -3.78 23.61 14.67
C ASN A 337 -4.88 23.69 13.60
N GLY A 338 -5.99 22.95 13.75
CA GLY A 338 -7.16 23.04 12.88
C GLY A 338 -7.08 22.19 11.60
N VAL A 339 -6.33 21.08 11.60
CA VAL A 339 -6.30 20.15 10.46
C VAL A 339 -7.71 19.65 10.13
N GLN A 340 -8.07 19.63 8.85
CA GLN A 340 -9.39 19.20 8.37
C GLN A 340 -9.37 17.78 7.82
N CYS A 341 -8.25 17.36 7.22
CA CYS A 341 -8.12 16.07 6.54
C CYS A 341 -6.72 15.47 6.76
N VAL A 342 -6.71 14.18 7.10
CA VAL A 342 -5.49 13.35 7.16
C VAL A 342 -5.71 12.13 6.28
N ALA A 343 -4.86 11.93 5.27
CA ALA A 343 -4.94 10.78 4.36
C ALA A 343 -3.57 10.11 4.22
N GLU A 344 -3.53 8.83 4.55
CA GLU A 344 -2.29 8.04 4.59
C GLU A 344 -1.76 7.69 3.18
N GLY A 345 -0.58 8.17 2.85
CA GLY A 345 0.16 7.76 1.65
C GLY A 345 1.09 6.57 1.91
N ALA A 346 1.65 6.46 3.11
CA ALA A 346 2.42 5.32 3.56
C ALA A 346 1.51 4.17 4.05
N ASN A 347 2.09 3.03 4.38
CA ASN A 347 1.37 1.92 5.01
C ASN A 347 1.43 2.08 6.54
N MET A 348 0.26 2.22 7.18
CA MET A 348 0.10 2.38 8.63
C MET A 348 1.03 3.46 9.24
N PRO A 349 1.07 4.68 8.71
CA PRO A 349 1.94 5.73 9.25
C PRO A 349 1.40 6.31 10.55
N THR A 350 0.10 6.21 10.79
CA THR A 350 -0.60 6.75 11.96
C THR A 350 -0.81 5.66 12.99
N THR A 351 -0.49 5.93 14.27
CA THR A 351 -0.79 4.98 15.34
C THR A 351 -2.30 4.86 15.56
N ILE A 352 -2.75 3.73 16.11
CA ILE A 352 -4.18 3.46 16.35
C ILE A 352 -4.81 4.55 17.23
N GLU A 353 -4.09 4.99 18.27
CA GLU A 353 -4.53 6.03 19.18
C GLU A 353 -4.68 7.39 18.50
N ALA A 354 -3.77 7.69 17.56
CA ALA A 354 -3.80 8.90 16.76
C ALA A 354 -4.99 8.89 15.78
N ALA A 355 -5.22 7.77 15.10
CA ALA A 355 -6.36 7.58 14.20
C ALA A 355 -7.70 7.79 14.94
N LYS A 356 -7.85 7.17 16.11
CA LYS A 356 -9.04 7.37 16.98
C LYS A 356 -9.20 8.81 17.44
N ALA A 357 -8.10 9.53 17.71
CA ALA A 357 -8.15 10.95 18.09
C ALA A 357 -8.65 11.83 16.94
N PHE A 358 -8.22 11.57 15.70
CA PHE A 358 -8.74 12.28 14.53
C PHE A 358 -10.24 12.04 14.33
N GLU A 359 -10.70 10.80 14.38
CA GLU A 359 -12.13 10.47 14.26
C GLU A 359 -12.95 11.14 15.36
N ALA A 360 -12.50 11.08 16.63
CA ALA A 360 -13.18 11.69 17.76
C ALA A 360 -13.26 13.23 17.66
N ALA A 361 -12.30 13.87 17.01
CA ALA A 361 -12.28 15.30 16.76
C ALA A 361 -13.06 15.72 15.51
N GLY A 362 -13.64 14.78 14.77
CA GLY A 362 -14.37 15.05 13.51
C GLY A 362 -13.45 15.43 12.34
N VAL A 363 -12.17 15.13 12.43
CA VAL A 363 -11.21 15.28 11.32
C VAL A 363 -11.46 14.17 10.31
N LEU A 364 -11.49 14.50 9.02
CA LEU A 364 -11.55 13.50 7.96
C LEU A 364 -10.27 12.66 7.98
N TYR A 365 -10.39 11.37 8.27
CA TYR A 365 -9.24 10.47 8.36
C TYR A 365 -9.40 9.26 7.44
N ALA A 366 -8.40 9.00 6.60
CA ALA A 366 -8.38 7.86 5.69
C ALA A 366 -7.21 6.91 5.96
N PRO A 367 -7.49 5.60 6.17
CA PRO A 367 -6.46 4.59 6.35
C PRO A 367 -5.74 4.29 5.03
N GLY A 368 -4.44 3.93 5.11
CA GLY A 368 -3.61 3.67 3.94
C GLY A 368 -4.16 2.60 3.00
N LYS A 369 -4.82 1.55 3.52
CA LYS A 369 -5.43 0.52 2.66
C LYS A 369 -6.45 1.06 1.65
N ALA A 370 -7.08 2.19 1.93
CA ALA A 370 -7.98 2.89 1.03
C ALA A 370 -7.26 4.01 0.28
N SER A 371 -6.67 4.98 0.99
CA SER A 371 -6.10 6.19 0.39
C SER A 371 -4.86 5.92 -0.47
N ASN A 372 -3.99 4.98 -0.11
CA ASN A 372 -2.79 4.66 -0.89
C ASN A 372 -2.99 3.52 -1.91
N ALA A 373 -4.22 3.09 -2.16
CA ALA A 373 -4.54 2.01 -3.09
C ALA A 373 -4.20 2.33 -4.56
N GLY A 374 -3.86 3.58 -4.88
CA GLY A 374 -3.51 3.99 -6.25
C GLY A 374 -2.39 3.16 -6.88
N GLY A 375 -1.39 2.79 -6.08
CA GLY A 375 -0.28 1.96 -6.55
C GLY A 375 -0.73 0.56 -7.02
N VAL A 376 -1.56 -0.12 -6.25
CA VAL A 376 -2.08 -1.44 -6.64
C VAL A 376 -3.16 -1.32 -7.72
N ALA A 377 -3.95 -0.24 -7.72
CA ALA A 377 -4.91 0.04 -8.79
C ALA A 377 -4.19 0.15 -10.15
N THR A 378 -3.13 0.94 -10.24
CA THR A 378 -2.33 1.05 -11.46
C THR A 378 -1.62 -0.26 -11.83
N SER A 379 -1.22 -1.07 -10.84
CA SER A 379 -0.74 -2.43 -11.12
C SER A 379 -1.82 -3.30 -11.77
N GLY A 380 -3.08 -3.21 -11.34
CA GLY A 380 -4.20 -3.88 -11.99
C GLY A 380 -4.49 -3.34 -13.39
N LEU A 381 -4.34 -2.03 -13.60
CA LEU A 381 -4.41 -1.44 -14.95
C LEU A 381 -3.27 -1.93 -15.86
N GLU A 382 -2.06 -2.14 -15.31
CA GLU A 382 -0.95 -2.78 -16.03
C GLU A 382 -1.32 -4.21 -16.45
N MET A 383 -1.93 -5.00 -15.56
CA MET A 383 -2.45 -6.32 -15.92
C MET A 383 -3.47 -6.26 -17.05
N SER A 384 -4.40 -5.32 -17.01
CA SER A 384 -5.41 -5.13 -18.06
C SER A 384 -4.78 -4.76 -19.41
N GLN A 385 -3.81 -3.85 -19.43
CA GLN A 385 -3.04 -3.49 -20.62
C GLN A 385 -2.28 -4.70 -21.18
N ASN A 386 -1.67 -5.48 -20.29
CA ASN A 386 -0.92 -6.68 -20.67
C ASN A 386 -1.84 -7.77 -21.26
N ALA A 387 -3.01 -8.01 -20.67
CA ALA A 387 -3.99 -8.96 -21.18
C ALA A 387 -4.51 -8.57 -22.56
N ALA A 388 -4.76 -7.27 -22.76
CA ALA A 388 -5.18 -6.72 -24.05
C ALA A 388 -4.02 -6.57 -25.07
N ARG A 389 -2.77 -6.72 -24.64
CA ARG A 389 -1.54 -6.44 -25.41
C ARG A 389 -1.50 -5.01 -25.94
N LEU A 390 -1.96 -4.07 -25.14
CA LEU A 390 -2.00 -2.64 -25.43
C LEU A 390 -1.20 -1.86 -24.39
N SER A 391 -0.79 -0.65 -24.76
CA SER A 391 -0.29 0.36 -23.85
C SER A 391 -1.19 1.58 -23.92
N TRP A 392 -1.64 2.05 -22.77
CA TRP A 392 -2.47 3.24 -22.68
C TRP A 392 -1.61 4.49 -22.50
N PRO A 393 -2.03 5.64 -23.08
CA PRO A 393 -1.38 6.91 -22.81
C PRO A 393 -1.55 7.32 -21.33
N ARG A 394 -0.71 8.24 -20.90
CA ARG A 394 -0.66 8.71 -19.50
C ARG A 394 -2.02 9.22 -19.00
N GLU A 395 -2.69 9.99 -19.83
CA GLU A 395 -3.97 10.61 -19.54
C GLU A 395 -5.08 9.58 -19.32
N GLU A 396 -5.07 8.49 -20.07
CA GLU A 396 -6.03 7.40 -19.89
C GLU A 396 -5.79 6.65 -18.60
N VAL A 397 -4.53 6.36 -18.26
CA VAL A 397 -4.19 5.70 -16.99
C VAL A 397 -4.57 6.58 -15.80
N ASP A 398 -4.29 7.90 -15.86
CA ASP A 398 -4.65 8.86 -14.80
C ASP A 398 -6.17 8.98 -14.63
N ALA A 399 -6.92 9.06 -15.72
CA ALA A 399 -8.39 9.11 -15.66
C ALA A 399 -9.00 7.86 -15.01
N ARG A 400 -8.46 6.67 -15.35
CA ARG A 400 -8.89 5.40 -14.75
C ARG A 400 -8.50 5.32 -13.27
N LEU A 401 -7.30 5.78 -12.92
CA LEU A 401 -6.85 5.86 -11.53
C LEU A 401 -7.78 6.76 -10.71
N LEU A 402 -8.09 7.95 -11.20
CA LEU A 402 -9.05 8.86 -10.55
C LEU A 402 -10.40 8.18 -10.32
N GLN A 403 -10.96 7.54 -11.37
CA GLN A 403 -12.24 6.83 -11.26
C GLN A 403 -12.20 5.72 -10.20
N ILE A 404 -11.10 4.96 -10.14
CA ILE A 404 -10.93 3.91 -9.13
C ILE A 404 -10.89 4.50 -7.72
N MET A 405 -10.12 5.57 -7.51
CA MET A 405 -10.02 6.22 -6.19
C MET A 405 -11.35 6.81 -5.73
N GLN A 406 -12.14 7.39 -6.65
CA GLN A 406 -13.51 7.83 -6.39
C GLN A 406 -14.42 6.67 -5.98
N GLY A 407 -14.30 5.53 -6.68
CA GLY A 407 -15.04 4.31 -6.36
C GLY A 407 -14.69 3.74 -4.98
N ILE A 408 -13.40 3.75 -4.61
CA ILE A 408 -12.94 3.32 -3.29
C ILE A 408 -13.54 4.20 -2.20
N HIS A 409 -13.44 5.53 -2.35
CA HIS A 409 -14.02 6.47 -1.36
C HIS A 409 -15.54 6.31 -1.25
N ALA A 410 -16.26 6.18 -2.37
CA ALA A 410 -17.70 5.95 -2.36
C ALA A 410 -18.08 4.65 -1.61
N ALA A 411 -17.30 3.59 -1.76
CA ALA A 411 -17.48 2.33 -1.03
C ALA A 411 -17.18 2.51 0.47
N CYS A 412 -16.08 3.16 0.83
CA CYS A 412 -15.74 3.46 2.22
C CYS A 412 -16.85 4.26 2.90
N LYS A 413 -17.31 5.33 2.27
CA LYS A 413 -18.43 6.14 2.78
C LYS A 413 -19.70 5.32 2.95
N ARG A 414 -20.08 4.51 1.94
CA ARG A 414 -21.29 3.69 2.00
C ARG A 414 -21.30 2.74 3.20
N TYR A 415 -20.19 2.06 3.46
CA TYR A 415 -20.10 1.06 4.52
C TYR A 415 -19.63 1.63 5.87
N GLY A 416 -19.01 2.81 5.87
CA GLY A 416 -18.51 3.47 7.07
C GLY A 416 -19.46 4.51 7.66
N THR A 417 -20.61 4.78 7.02
CA THR A 417 -21.61 5.73 7.57
C THR A 417 -22.31 5.10 8.77
N ARG A 418 -22.15 5.74 9.93
CA ARG A 418 -22.74 5.34 11.21
C ARG A 418 -24.17 5.86 11.34
N ALA A 419 -24.92 5.37 12.33
CA ALA A 419 -26.32 5.75 12.57
C ALA A 419 -26.50 7.24 12.89
N ASP A 420 -25.49 7.89 13.44
CA ASP A 420 -25.46 9.33 13.74
C ASP A 420 -25.07 10.20 12.52
N GLY A 421 -24.81 9.59 11.37
CA GLY A 421 -24.43 10.26 10.14
C GLY A 421 -22.93 10.54 10.00
N THR A 422 -22.11 10.22 11.01
CA THR A 422 -20.65 10.30 10.90
C THR A 422 -20.10 9.20 10.00
N VAL A 423 -18.95 9.43 9.38
CA VAL A 423 -18.30 8.45 8.48
C VAL A 423 -16.95 8.05 9.07
N SER A 424 -16.76 6.74 9.24
CA SER A 424 -15.44 6.15 9.50
C SER A 424 -14.93 5.49 8.21
N ASP A 425 -13.95 6.10 7.56
CA ASP A 425 -13.32 5.50 6.39
C ASP A 425 -12.50 4.25 6.76
N VAL A 426 -12.10 4.09 8.03
CA VAL A 426 -11.44 2.89 8.55
C VAL A 426 -12.39 1.69 8.53
N ASP A 427 -13.54 1.83 9.19
CA ASP A 427 -14.59 0.77 9.22
C ASP A 427 -15.10 0.52 7.79
N GLY A 428 -15.33 1.60 7.05
CA GLY A 428 -15.80 1.54 5.67
C GLY A 428 -14.86 0.76 4.75
N ALA A 429 -13.55 0.97 4.83
CA ALA A 429 -12.57 0.25 4.05
C ALA A 429 -12.53 -1.25 4.40
N ASN A 430 -12.56 -1.59 5.69
CA ASN A 430 -12.57 -2.98 6.13
C ASN A 430 -13.86 -3.69 5.68
N ILE A 431 -15.02 -3.08 5.91
CA ILE A 431 -16.32 -3.68 5.55
C ILE A 431 -16.48 -3.80 4.02
N ALA A 432 -16.15 -2.75 3.26
CA ALA A 432 -16.26 -2.77 1.80
C ALA A 432 -15.35 -3.84 1.17
N GLY A 433 -14.09 -3.93 1.62
CA GLY A 433 -13.16 -4.97 1.17
C GLY A 433 -13.64 -6.38 1.52
N PHE A 434 -14.16 -6.55 2.75
CA PHE A 434 -14.76 -7.80 3.20
C PHE A 434 -15.95 -8.20 2.34
N VAL A 435 -16.96 -7.33 2.19
CA VAL A 435 -18.22 -7.64 1.50
C VAL A 435 -17.97 -8.16 0.08
N LYS A 436 -17.08 -7.50 -0.66
CA LYS A 436 -16.78 -7.91 -2.04
C LYS A 436 -16.15 -9.31 -2.10
N GLY A 437 -15.18 -9.59 -1.24
CA GLY A 437 -14.55 -10.93 -1.17
C GLY A 437 -15.51 -11.99 -0.67
N ALA A 438 -16.25 -11.68 0.40
CA ALA A 438 -17.21 -12.59 1.03
C ALA A 438 -18.37 -12.96 0.09
N ASP A 439 -18.95 -11.99 -0.61
CA ASP A 439 -20.02 -12.27 -1.58
C ASP A 439 -19.52 -13.15 -2.73
N ALA A 440 -18.30 -12.94 -3.22
CA ALA A 440 -17.69 -13.81 -4.22
C ALA A 440 -17.49 -15.25 -3.68
N MET A 441 -16.97 -15.39 -2.46
CA MET A 441 -16.75 -16.69 -1.81
C MET A 441 -18.07 -17.44 -1.58
N LEU A 442 -19.13 -16.76 -1.16
CA LEU A 442 -20.46 -17.36 -0.96
C LEU A 442 -21.06 -17.80 -2.30
N ALA A 443 -20.93 -16.97 -3.35
CA ALA A 443 -21.47 -17.29 -4.68
C ALA A 443 -20.75 -18.48 -5.35
N GLN A 444 -19.46 -18.64 -5.10
CA GLN A 444 -18.64 -19.74 -5.65
C GLN A 444 -18.77 -21.05 -4.85
N GLY A 445 -19.33 -20.98 -3.65
CA GLY A 445 -19.52 -22.15 -2.78
C GLY A 445 -18.25 -22.52 -1.99
N VAL A 446 -18.25 -23.73 -1.48
CA VAL A 446 -17.12 -24.28 -0.71
C VAL A 446 -16.19 -25.04 -1.65
N ILE A 447 -15.08 -24.42 -2.00
CA ILE A 447 -14.04 -24.95 -2.90
C ILE A 447 -12.68 -25.02 -2.19
#